data_b78b7c599771b267dfa17e0e1455efa1
#
_entry.id   b78b7c599771b267dfa17e0e1455efa1
#
_cell.length_a   1.000
_cell.length_b   1.000
_cell.length_c   1.000
_cell.angle_alpha   90.00
_cell.angle_beta   90.00
_cell.angle_gamma   90.00
#
_symmetry.space_group_name_H-M   'P 1'
#
loop_
_entity.id
_entity.type
_entity.pdbx_description
1 polymer ?
#
loop_
_entity_poly.entity_id
_entity_poly.type
_entity_poly.pdbx_seq_one_letter_code
_entity_poly.pdbx_strand_id
1 'polypeptide(L)'
;MAQNTSTVWNFYKGWDTYQNHLIKAIEPLSPEQLELKISPNLRSIGSLARHIIRTRAGWLNGLMGEGDPDVAAIAQWEYEGDVPPTSELVRDLKVTFLAWQECLERWTPEDLEYIFRGERWGEPYELSRQWIIWHVIEHDLHHGGELSFSLGAHGLPAPDL
;
A
#
# COMPACT_ATOMS: atom_id res chain seq x y z
N MET A 1 18.33 31.84 9.82
CA MET A 1 17.35 31.60 8.74
C MET A 1 16.81 30.19 8.93
N ALA A 2 15.55 30.04 9.29
CA ALA A 2 14.94 28.72 9.39
C ALA A 2 14.88 28.15 7.96
N GLN A 3 15.59 27.05 7.73
CA GLN A 3 15.38 26.26 6.52
C GLN A 3 13.94 25.77 6.53
N ASN A 4 13.17 26.22 5.58
CA ASN A 4 11.80 25.74 5.36
C ASN A 4 11.90 24.32 4.80
N THR A 5 12.07 23.34 5.67
CA THR A 5 12.08 21.93 5.33
C THR A 5 10.62 21.44 5.20
N SER A 6 9.86 22.00 4.27
CA SER A 6 8.61 21.37 3.88
C SER A 6 8.97 20.15 3.03
N THR A 7 9.01 19.00 3.66
CA THR A 7 9.19 17.73 2.97
C THR A 7 7.91 17.38 2.23
N VAL A 8 8.02 16.56 1.20
CA VAL A 8 6.89 16.01 0.44
C VAL A 8 5.90 15.31 1.38
N TRP A 9 6.39 14.69 2.45
CA TRP A 9 5.58 14.05 3.48
C TRP A 9 4.48 14.95 4.06
N ASN A 10 4.73 16.24 4.24
CA ASN A 10 3.72 17.15 4.78
C ASN A 10 2.43 17.23 3.96
N PHE A 11 2.50 16.96 2.65
CA PHE A 11 1.33 16.90 1.77
C PHE A 11 0.57 15.59 1.88
N TYR A 12 1.24 14.51 2.28
CA TYR A 12 0.69 13.16 2.32
C TYR A 12 0.47 12.62 3.74
N LYS A 13 0.63 13.46 4.75
CA LYS A 13 0.55 13.08 6.16
C LYS A 13 -0.78 12.42 6.55
N GLY A 14 -1.87 12.73 5.86
CA GLY A 14 -3.16 12.06 6.05
C GLY A 14 -3.14 10.55 5.73
N TRP A 15 -2.18 10.10 4.92
CA TRP A 15 -2.01 8.68 4.63
C TRP A 15 -1.61 7.85 5.87
N ASP A 16 -0.90 8.46 6.83
CA ASP A 16 -0.61 7.84 8.13
C ASP A 16 -1.89 7.48 8.90
N THR A 17 -2.86 8.37 8.92
CA THR A 17 -4.17 8.10 9.56
C THR A 17 -4.86 6.92 8.87
N TYR A 18 -4.87 6.89 7.54
CA TYR A 18 -5.46 5.81 6.77
C TYR A 18 -4.76 4.46 7.00
N GLN A 19 -3.43 4.46 7.05
CA GLN A 19 -2.63 3.28 7.40
C GLN A 19 -3.05 2.70 8.76
N ASN A 20 -3.25 3.55 9.76
CA ASN A 20 -3.69 3.12 11.09
C ASN A 20 -5.11 2.53 11.08
N HIS A 21 -6.01 3.02 10.23
CA HIS A 21 -7.33 2.43 10.03
C HIS A 21 -7.23 1.02 9.43
N LEU A 22 -6.38 0.81 8.43
CA LEU A 22 -6.14 -0.51 7.83
C LEU A 22 -5.61 -1.52 8.87
N ILE A 23 -4.62 -1.12 9.66
CA ILE A 23 -4.05 -1.98 10.72
C ILE A 23 -5.13 -2.37 11.72
N LYS A 24 -5.87 -1.40 12.26
CA LYS A 24 -6.93 -1.66 13.25
C LYS A 24 -8.04 -2.58 12.73
N ALA A 25 -8.31 -2.51 11.44
CA ALA A 25 -9.32 -3.35 10.81
C ALA A 25 -8.85 -4.80 10.63
N ILE A 26 -7.56 -5.01 10.37
CA ILE A 26 -7.00 -6.34 10.06
C ILE A 26 -6.48 -7.06 11.31
N GLU A 27 -5.84 -6.34 12.23
CA GLU A 27 -5.17 -6.90 13.41
C GLU A 27 -6.04 -7.87 14.26
N PRO A 28 -7.37 -7.64 14.46
CA PRO A 28 -8.21 -8.54 15.26
C PRO A 28 -8.74 -9.77 14.50
N LEU A 29 -8.47 -9.89 13.18
CA LEU A 29 -9.10 -10.91 12.36
C LEU A 29 -8.48 -12.30 12.58
N SER A 30 -9.35 -13.31 12.67
CA SER A 30 -8.93 -14.71 12.66
C SER A 30 -8.56 -15.18 11.25
N PRO A 31 -7.83 -16.32 11.12
CA PRO A 31 -7.55 -16.91 9.80
C PRO A 31 -8.82 -17.16 8.97
N GLU A 32 -9.90 -17.62 9.61
CA GLU A 32 -11.18 -17.90 8.94
C GLU A 32 -11.82 -16.59 8.44
N GLN A 33 -11.69 -15.49 9.20
CA GLN A 33 -12.21 -14.20 8.81
C GLN A 33 -11.43 -13.59 7.63
N LEU A 34 -10.14 -13.85 7.51
CA LEU A 34 -9.33 -13.43 6.36
C LEU A 34 -9.79 -14.10 5.05
N GLU A 35 -10.38 -15.30 5.11
CA GLU A 35 -10.88 -16.01 3.93
C GLU A 35 -12.28 -15.58 3.48
N LEU A 36 -12.98 -14.73 4.24
CA LEU A 36 -14.33 -14.28 3.91
C LEU A 36 -14.33 -13.47 2.61
N LYS A 37 -15.34 -13.75 1.77
CA LYS A 37 -15.59 -13.09 0.49
C LYS A 37 -17.04 -12.66 0.40
N ILE A 38 -17.29 -11.52 -0.22
CA ILE A 38 -18.68 -11.10 -0.55
C ILE A 38 -19.26 -11.97 -1.67
N SER A 39 -18.43 -12.38 -2.61
CA SER A 39 -18.77 -13.24 -3.74
C SER A 39 -17.58 -14.13 -4.09
N PRO A 40 -17.83 -15.34 -4.62
CA PRO A 40 -16.77 -16.26 -5.04
C PRO A 40 -15.75 -15.66 -6.02
N ASN A 41 -16.19 -14.70 -6.83
CA ASN A 41 -15.37 -14.04 -7.86
C ASN A 41 -14.60 -12.82 -7.34
N LEU A 42 -14.79 -12.43 -6.06
CA LEU A 42 -14.10 -11.32 -5.45
C LEU A 42 -12.94 -11.80 -4.56
N ARG A 43 -12.01 -10.89 -4.28
CA ARG A 43 -10.93 -11.15 -3.33
C ARG A 43 -11.49 -11.36 -1.92
N SER A 44 -10.83 -12.22 -1.14
CA SER A 44 -11.08 -12.31 0.30
C SER A 44 -10.53 -11.08 1.02
N ILE A 45 -10.94 -10.89 2.26
CA ILE A 45 -10.43 -9.82 3.15
C ILE A 45 -8.91 -9.87 3.23
N GLY A 46 -8.34 -11.05 3.46
CA GLY A 46 -6.88 -11.23 3.51
C GLY A 46 -6.20 -10.99 2.17
N SER A 47 -6.83 -11.40 1.05
CA SER A 47 -6.31 -11.14 -0.30
C SER A 47 -6.29 -9.65 -0.63
N LEU A 48 -7.26 -8.87 -0.16
CA LEU A 48 -7.28 -7.41 -0.31
C LEU A 48 -6.11 -6.77 0.45
N ALA A 49 -5.90 -7.16 1.72
CA ALA A 49 -4.78 -6.68 2.52
C ALA A 49 -3.43 -7.03 1.87
N ARG A 50 -3.26 -8.29 1.46
CA ARG A 50 -2.07 -8.75 0.75
C ARG A 50 -1.82 -7.96 -0.54
N HIS A 51 -2.87 -7.65 -1.29
CA HIS A 51 -2.78 -6.89 -2.53
C HIS A 51 -2.31 -5.45 -2.30
N ILE A 52 -2.81 -4.78 -1.27
CA ILE A 52 -2.33 -3.44 -0.86
C ILE A 52 -0.84 -3.49 -0.55
N ILE A 53 -0.41 -4.43 0.30
CA ILE A 53 0.99 -4.60 0.70
C ILE A 53 1.89 -4.81 -0.52
N ARG A 54 1.54 -5.78 -1.34
CA ARG A 54 2.34 -6.13 -2.53
C ARG A 54 2.43 -4.97 -3.52
N THR A 55 1.34 -4.21 -3.70
CA THR A 55 1.34 -3.07 -4.61
C THR A 55 2.24 -1.94 -4.12
N ARG A 56 2.18 -1.61 -2.83
CA ARG A 56 3.10 -0.65 -2.21
C ARG A 56 4.56 -1.02 -2.46
N ALA A 57 4.94 -2.26 -2.19
CA ALA A 57 6.29 -2.75 -2.39
C ALA A 57 6.68 -2.80 -3.88
N GLY A 58 5.78 -3.25 -4.74
CA GLY A 58 6.01 -3.35 -6.17
C GLY A 58 6.30 -2.01 -6.85
N TRP A 59 5.58 -0.95 -6.48
CA TRP A 59 5.83 0.39 -6.99
C TRP A 59 7.10 0.99 -6.38
N LEU A 60 7.30 0.83 -5.07
CA LEU A 60 8.45 1.41 -4.38
C LEU A 60 9.76 0.74 -4.80
N ASN A 61 9.85 -0.57 -4.65
CA ASN A 61 11.08 -1.30 -4.96
C ASN A 61 11.13 -1.77 -6.41
N GLY A 62 10.08 -2.44 -6.89
CA GLY A 62 10.10 -3.05 -8.22
C GLY A 62 10.23 -2.04 -9.35
N LEU A 63 9.68 -0.82 -9.20
CA LEU A 63 9.78 0.21 -10.23
C LEU A 63 10.80 1.29 -9.90
N MET A 64 10.79 1.81 -8.66
CA MET A 64 11.65 2.93 -8.28
C MET A 64 12.99 2.52 -7.68
N GLY A 65 13.19 1.25 -7.30
CA GLY A 65 14.43 0.75 -6.70
C GLY A 65 14.68 1.24 -5.28
N GLU A 66 13.62 1.67 -4.59
CA GLU A 66 13.68 2.19 -3.23
C GLU A 66 13.27 1.11 -2.20
N GLY A 67 13.53 1.37 -0.92
CA GLY A 67 13.18 0.47 0.17
C GLY A 67 14.31 -0.48 0.56
N ASP A 68 14.11 -1.14 1.69
CA ASP A 68 15.04 -2.09 2.28
C ASP A 68 14.86 -3.53 1.72
N PRO A 69 15.67 -4.51 2.17
CA PRO A 69 15.53 -5.90 1.73
C PRO A 69 14.18 -6.54 2.02
N ASP A 70 13.47 -6.13 3.09
CA ASP A 70 12.15 -6.67 3.42
C ASP A 70 11.11 -6.20 2.38
N VAL A 71 11.16 -4.92 2.01
CA VAL A 71 10.32 -4.37 0.92
C VAL A 71 10.65 -5.05 -0.41
N ALA A 72 11.94 -5.29 -0.70
CA ALA A 72 12.36 -5.98 -1.91
C ALA A 72 11.82 -7.42 -1.97
N ALA A 73 11.80 -8.13 -0.85
CA ALA A 73 11.23 -9.48 -0.76
C ALA A 73 9.70 -9.47 -1.01
N ILE A 74 8.98 -8.51 -0.42
CA ILE A 74 7.53 -8.36 -0.64
C ILE A 74 7.22 -7.99 -2.10
N ALA A 75 8.06 -7.17 -2.74
CA ALA A 75 7.90 -6.79 -4.14
C ALA A 75 7.98 -7.98 -5.11
N GLN A 76 8.62 -9.10 -4.70
CA GLN A 76 8.70 -10.34 -5.48
C GLN A 76 7.50 -11.28 -5.28
N TRP A 77 6.56 -10.96 -4.40
CA TRP A 77 5.38 -11.81 -4.25
C TRP A 77 4.63 -11.95 -5.57
N GLU A 78 4.10 -13.15 -5.83
CA GLU A 78 3.18 -13.36 -6.94
C GLU A 78 1.99 -12.39 -6.81
N TYR A 79 1.42 -12.01 -7.96
CA TYR A 79 0.29 -11.08 -7.96
C TYR A 79 -0.90 -11.64 -7.19
N GLU A 80 -1.21 -12.92 -7.40
CA GLU A 80 -2.13 -13.70 -6.59
C GLU A 80 -1.33 -14.77 -5.82
N GLY A 81 -1.77 -15.12 -4.64
CA GLY A 81 -1.08 -16.13 -3.82
C GLY A 81 -1.75 -16.33 -2.47
N ASP A 82 -1.17 -17.22 -1.68
CA ASP A 82 -1.67 -17.54 -0.35
C ASP A 82 -1.70 -16.32 0.55
N VAL A 83 -2.74 -16.23 1.38
CA VAL A 83 -2.90 -15.15 2.35
C VAL A 83 -1.98 -15.44 3.55
N PRO A 84 -1.05 -14.54 3.87
CA PRO A 84 -0.22 -14.69 5.07
C PRO A 84 -1.06 -14.63 6.35
N PRO A 85 -0.54 -15.16 7.46
CA PRO A 85 -1.18 -14.99 8.78
C PRO A 85 -1.38 -13.52 9.13
N THR A 86 -2.39 -13.21 9.94
CA THR A 86 -2.74 -11.84 10.35
C THR A 86 -1.54 -11.04 10.87
N SER A 87 -0.68 -11.67 11.69
CA SER A 87 0.51 -11.02 12.25
C SER A 87 1.52 -10.61 11.17
N GLU A 88 1.65 -11.39 10.11
CA GLU A 88 2.51 -11.05 8.97
C GLU A 88 1.90 -9.95 8.11
N LEU A 89 0.59 -10.00 7.83
CA LEU A 89 -0.10 -8.92 7.13
C LEU A 89 0.05 -7.58 7.84
N VAL A 90 -0.10 -7.55 9.17
CA VAL A 90 0.07 -6.34 9.98
C VAL A 90 1.52 -5.86 9.95
N ARG A 91 2.50 -6.77 10.08
CA ARG A 91 3.92 -6.45 9.97
C ARG A 91 4.21 -5.81 8.60
N ASP A 92 3.77 -6.45 7.52
CA ASP A 92 4.11 -6.04 6.16
C ASP A 92 3.37 -4.77 5.71
N LEU A 93 2.15 -4.53 6.24
CA LEU A 93 1.50 -3.21 6.13
C LEU A 93 2.35 -2.10 6.75
N LYS A 94 2.94 -2.36 7.93
CA LYS A 94 3.81 -1.40 8.61
C LYS A 94 5.13 -1.20 7.85
N VAL A 95 5.79 -2.28 7.46
CA VAL A 95 7.07 -2.26 6.74
C VAL A 95 6.94 -1.45 5.44
N THR A 96 5.96 -1.79 4.62
CA THR A 96 5.77 -1.10 3.33
C THR A 96 5.37 0.36 3.50
N PHE A 97 4.54 0.69 4.49
CA PHE A 97 4.18 2.08 4.77
C PHE A 97 5.37 2.91 5.26
N LEU A 98 6.15 2.40 6.22
CA LEU A 98 7.33 3.11 6.74
C LEU A 98 8.35 3.38 5.65
N ALA A 99 8.58 2.43 4.75
CA ALA A 99 9.48 2.64 3.61
C ALA A 99 9.00 3.76 2.67
N TRP A 100 7.68 3.86 2.42
CA TRP A 100 7.10 4.99 1.69
C TRP A 100 7.26 6.30 2.44
N GLN A 101 6.98 6.32 3.75
CA GLN A 101 7.13 7.50 4.59
C GLN A 101 8.57 8.03 4.58
N GLU A 102 9.57 7.17 4.77
CA GLU A 102 10.99 7.53 4.73
C GLU A 102 11.38 8.18 3.39
N CYS A 103 10.87 7.65 2.28
CA CYS A 103 11.07 8.25 0.96
C CYS A 103 10.42 9.63 0.85
N LEU A 104 9.16 9.75 1.28
CA LEU A 104 8.40 11.03 1.26
C LEU A 104 9.02 12.10 2.17
N GLU A 105 9.64 11.70 3.27
CA GLU A 105 10.37 12.60 4.17
C GLU A 105 11.69 13.10 3.55
N ARG A 106 12.32 12.30 2.70
CA ARG A 106 13.60 12.59 2.05
C ARG A 106 13.45 13.36 0.75
N TRP A 107 12.42 13.07 -0.05
CA TRP A 107 12.23 13.70 -1.35
C TRP A 107 11.84 15.18 -1.22
N THR A 108 12.34 15.96 -2.17
CA THR A 108 12.03 17.38 -2.36
C THR A 108 10.96 17.55 -3.45
N PRO A 109 10.35 18.74 -3.59
CA PRO A 109 9.44 19.01 -4.72
C PRO A 109 10.07 18.74 -6.08
N GLU A 110 11.35 19.02 -6.26
CA GLU A 110 12.08 18.77 -7.52
C GLU A 110 12.20 17.28 -7.82
N ASP A 111 12.35 16.44 -6.79
CA ASP A 111 12.40 14.99 -6.95
C ASP A 111 11.09 14.40 -7.50
N LEU A 112 9.96 15.08 -7.30
CA LEU A 112 8.65 14.66 -7.79
C LEU A 112 8.54 14.66 -9.32
N GLU A 113 9.34 15.51 -9.99
CA GLU A 113 9.36 15.64 -11.44
C GLU A 113 10.18 14.54 -12.13
N TYR A 114 10.90 13.71 -11.36
CA TYR A 114 11.68 12.62 -11.95
C TYR A 114 10.80 11.64 -12.73
N ILE A 115 11.19 11.34 -13.96
CA ILE A 115 10.45 10.47 -14.88
C ILE A 115 11.09 9.08 -14.92
N PHE A 116 10.34 8.08 -14.53
CA PHE A 116 10.67 6.67 -14.73
C PHE A 116 10.19 6.23 -16.10
N ARG A 117 11.08 5.56 -16.85
CA ARG A 117 10.80 5.04 -18.19
C ARG A 117 11.09 3.56 -18.23
N GLY A 118 10.26 2.82 -18.96
CA GLY A 118 10.44 1.41 -19.14
C GLY A 118 9.36 0.82 -20.05
N GLU A 119 9.20 -0.49 -19.94
CA GLU A 119 8.17 -1.24 -20.64
C GLU A 119 7.39 -2.08 -19.64
N ARG A 120 6.08 -2.12 -19.76
CA ARG A 120 5.20 -2.93 -18.92
C ARG A 120 4.10 -3.52 -19.80
N TRP A 121 3.94 -4.84 -19.72
CA TRP A 121 2.98 -5.61 -20.55
C TRP A 121 3.16 -5.39 -22.06
N GLY A 122 4.40 -5.18 -22.53
CA GLY A 122 4.72 -4.92 -23.94
C GLY A 122 4.48 -3.48 -24.40
N GLU A 123 4.10 -2.57 -23.48
CA GLU A 123 3.86 -1.15 -23.78
C GLU A 123 4.88 -0.26 -23.06
N PRO A 124 5.44 0.75 -23.74
CA PRO A 124 6.33 1.72 -23.09
C PRO A 124 5.56 2.58 -22.11
N TYR A 125 6.21 2.96 -21.00
CA TYR A 125 5.65 3.92 -20.06
C TYR A 125 6.63 5.05 -19.74
N GLU A 126 6.07 6.22 -19.43
CA GLU A 126 6.74 7.35 -18.81
C GLU A 126 5.89 7.83 -17.63
N LEU A 127 6.41 7.67 -16.40
CA LEU A 127 5.66 7.97 -15.17
C LEU A 127 6.49 8.90 -14.29
N SER A 128 5.93 10.04 -13.89
CA SER A 128 6.58 10.89 -12.89
C SER A 128 6.48 10.25 -11.49
N ARG A 129 7.46 10.56 -10.63
CA ARG A 129 7.40 10.13 -9.22
C ARG A 129 6.12 10.63 -8.54
N GLN A 130 5.69 11.86 -8.83
CA GLN A 130 4.43 12.40 -8.33
C GLN A 130 3.23 11.54 -8.71
N TRP A 131 3.15 11.10 -9.98
CA TRP A 131 2.07 10.24 -10.44
C TRP A 131 2.09 8.88 -9.72
N ILE A 132 3.28 8.30 -9.51
CA ILE A 132 3.42 7.01 -8.82
C ILE A 132 2.95 7.12 -7.36
N ILE A 133 3.35 8.18 -6.65
CA ILE A 133 2.90 8.42 -5.27
C ILE A 133 1.37 8.48 -5.22
N TRP A 134 0.78 9.29 -6.09
CA TRP A 134 -0.67 9.41 -6.15
C TRP A 134 -1.35 8.08 -6.45
N HIS A 135 -0.84 7.34 -7.44
CA HIS A 135 -1.39 6.04 -7.82
C HIS A 135 -1.36 5.03 -6.67
N VAL A 136 -0.30 5.00 -5.87
CA VAL A 136 -0.22 4.08 -4.72
C VAL A 136 -1.23 4.49 -3.63
N ILE A 137 -1.39 5.77 -3.36
CA ILE A 137 -2.39 6.26 -2.39
C ILE A 137 -3.81 5.97 -2.90
N GLU A 138 -4.10 6.28 -4.15
CA GLU A 138 -5.38 5.96 -4.82
C GLU A 138 -5.70 4.47 -4.73
N HIS A 139 -4.71 3.61 -4.99
CA HIS A 139 -4.82 2.16 -4.90
C HIS A 139 -5.14 1.70 -3.47
N ASP A 140 -4.49 2.28 -2.47
CA ASP A 140 -4.78 2.01 -1.05
C ASP A 140 -6.22 2.39 -0.69
N LEU A 141 -6.66 3.57 -1.12
CA LEU A 141 -8.02 4.05 -0.85
C LEU A 141 -9.06 3.18 -1.55
N HIS A 142 -8.82 2.79 -2.80
CA HIS A 142 -9.70 1.93 -3.58
C HIS A 142 -9.89 0.56 -2.91
N HIS A 143 -8.79 -0.16 -2.67
CA HIS A 143 -8.86 -1.50 -2.10
C HIS A 143 -9.15 -1.50 -0.59
N GLY A 144 -8.81 -0.44 0.11
CA GLY A 144 -9.25 -0.24 1.50
C GLY A 144 -10.75 0.01 1.61
N GLY A 145 -11.35 0.67 0.63
CA GLY A 145 -12.81 0.79 0.51
C GLY A 145 -13.50 -0.57 0.25
N GLU A 146 -12.94 -1.38 -0.64
CA GLU A 146 -13.41 -2.77 -0.86
C GLU A 146 -13.29 -3.61 0.42
N LEU A 147 -12.18 -3.48 1.15
CA LEU A 147 -11.95 -4.15 2.43
C LEU A 147 -12.96 -3.71 3.48
N SER A 148 -13.19 -2.40 3.61
CA SER A 148 -14.19 -1.84 4.52
C SER A 148 -15.59 -2.38 4.22
N PHE A 149 -15.98 -2.39 2.94
CA PHE A 149 -17.26 -2.92 2.50
C PHE A 149 -17.38 -4.43 2.77
N SER A 150 -16.30 -5.19 2.51
CA SER A 150 -16.29 -6.63 2.79
C SER A 150 -16.42 -6.94 4.29
N LEU A 151 -15.72 -6.22 5.15
CA LEU A 151 -15.85 -6.34 6.61
C LEU A 151 -17.28 -6.05 7.06
N GLY A 152 -17.85 -4.92 6.63
CA GLY A 152 -19.21 -4.53 6.97
C GLY A 152 -20.26 -5.54 6.51
N ALA A 153 -20.12 -6.09 5.30
CA ALA A 153 -21.00 -7.13 4.77
C ALA A 153 -21.02 -8.41 5.63
N HIS A 154 -19.94 -8.68 6.35
CA HIS A 154 -19.82 -9.81 7.27
C HIS A 154 -20.06 -9.44 8.75
N GLY A 155 -20.53 -8.22 9.03
CA GLY A 155 -20.79 -7.74 10.39
C GLY A 155 -19.55 -7.55 11.24
N LEU A 156 -18.37 -7.39 10.60
CA LEU A 156 -17.11 -7.13 11.27
C LEU A 156 -16.84 -5.61 11.35
N PRO A 157 -16.08 -5.15 12.37
CA PRO A 157 -15.68 -3.75 12.45
C PRO A 157 -14.90 -3.32 11.20
N ALA A 158 -15.39 -2.30 10.52
CA ALA A 158 -14.78 -1.73 9.33
C ALA A 158 -14.07 -0.40 9.67
N PRO A 159 -13.10 0.06 8.85
CA PRO A 159 -12.56 1.40 8.95
C PRO A 159 -13.66 2.45 8.93
N ASP A 160 -13.63 3.37 9.89
CA ASP A 160 -14.50 4.54 9.96
C ASP A 160 -13.62 5.80 9.88
N LEU A 161 -13.81 6.62 8.81
CA LEU A 161 -12.97 7.76 8.45
C LEU A 161 -13.53 9.08 9.00
#